data_b2ec17c23d5b7a265dfcba80f94129c6
#
_entry.id   b2ec17c23d5b7a265dfcba80f94129c6
#
_cell.length_a   1.000
_cell.length_b   1.000
_cell.length_c   1.000
_cell.angle_alpha   90.00
_cell.angle_beta   90.00
_cell.angle_gamma   90.00
#
_symmetry.space_group_name_H-M   'P 1'
#
loop_
_entity.id
_entity.type
_entity.pdbx_description
1 polymer ?
#
loop_
_entity_poly.entity_id
_entity_poly.type
_entity_poly.pdbx_seq_one_letter_code
_entity_poly.pdbx_strand_id
1 'polypeptide(L)'
;MRHAASAFIFAATAGLVTLAPAAHAQSYPSKGIRIIVGYGAGGATDITARIVAQRMSETLRQAVIVENRPGATGMIGIQSVISAPPDGYTLLMISASEAVLPALQAKLPFDFERDLAAVSMVTLSPYVLVVHPTVPAKTFQELLAIAKSKPGRLNNGSSGIG
;
A
#
# COMPACT_ATOMS: atom_id res chain seq x y z
N MET A 1 50.25 -33.96 42.12
CA MET A 1 49.53 -34.52 40.95
C MET A 1 48.08 -34.04 40.78
N ARG A 2 47.50 -33.25 41.68
CA ARG A 2 46.08 -32.78 41.60
C ARG A 2 45.89 -31.46 40.90
N HIS A 3 46.92 -30.66 40.60
CA HIS A 3 46.80 -29.34 39.98
C HIS A 3 46.95 -29.33 38.45
N ALA A 4 47.47 -30.41 37.84
CA ALA A 4 47.61 -30.53 36.40
C ALA A 4 46.28 -30.86 35.67
N ALA A 5 45.36 -31.54 36.35
CA ALA A 5 44.08 -31.94 35.77
C ALA A 5 43.08 -30.77 35.65
N SER A 6 43.17 -29.78 36.57
CA SER A 6 42.26 -28.60 36.55
C SER A 6 42.60 -27.58 35.43
N ALA A 7 43.86 -27.49 35.04
CA ALA A 7 44.29 -26.59 33.97
C ALA A 7 43.85 -27.07 32.56
N PHE A 8 43.71 -28.37 32.38
CA PHE A 8 43.29 -28.95 31.09
C PHE A 8 41.78 -28.80 30.83
N ILE A 9 40.97 -28.77 31.86
CA ILE A 9 39.52 -28.59 31.76
C ILE A 9 39.18 -27.14 31.41
N PHE A 10 39.94 -26.16 31.94
CA PHE A 10 39.72 -24.73 31.65
C PHE A 10 40.14 -24.33 30.23
N ALA A 11 41.12 -24.98 29.63
CA ALA A 11 41.58 -24.72 28.28
C ALA A 11 40.61 -25.30 27.21
N ALA A 12 39.88 -26.41 27.55
CA ALA A 12 38.94 -27.04 26.64
C ALA A 12 37.61 -26.24 26.51
N THR A 13 37.20 -25.50 27.55
CA THR A 13 35.98 -24.68 27.52
C THR A 13 36.17 -23.34 26.81
N ALA A 14 37.36 -22.79 26.71
CA ALA A 14 37.66 -21.55 26.03
C ALA A 14 37.66 -21.69 24.47
N GLY A 15 37.84 -22.92 23.96
CA GLY A 15 37.87 -23.18 22.51
C GLY A 15 36.48 -23.35 21.85
N LEU A 16 35.40 -23.48 22.62
CA LEU A 16 34.05 -23.75 22.03
C LEU A 16 33.20 -22.49 21.75
N VAL A 17 33.67 -21.32 22.08
CA VAL A 17 32.88 -20.06 21.98
C VAL A 17 33.02 -19.38 20.62
N THR A 18 33.86 -19.84 19.70
CA THR A 18 34.21 -19.08 18.46
C THR A 18 33.53 -19.54 17.18
N LEU A 19 32.57 -20.47 17.23
CA LEU A 19 31.84 -20.96 16.04
C LEU A 19 30.36 -20.58 16.04
N ALA A 20 30.01 -19.37 16.53
CA ALA A 20 28.71 -18.83 16.22
C ALA A 20 28.74 -18.41 14.72
N PRO A 21 27.94 -19.05 13.83
CA PRO A 21 27.85 -18.58 12.45
C PRO A 21 27.43 -17.12 12.50
N ALA A 22 28.17 -16.23 11.87
CA ALA A 22 27.77 -14.86 11.66
C ALA A 22 26.40 -14.91 11.00
N ALA A 23 25.35 -14.52 11.72
CA ALA A 23 24.04 -14.36 11.15
C ALA A 23 24.14 -13.26 10.10
N HIS A 24 24.35 -13.62 8.85
CA HIS A 24 24.26 -12.69 7.74
C HIS A 24 22.79 -12.23 7.69
N ALA A 25 22.56 -11.00 8.13
CA ALA A 25 21.28 -10.35 7.90
C ALA A 25 21.03 -10.38 6.38
N GLN A 26 19.99 -11.07 5.97
CA GLN A 26 19.61 -11.11 4.56
C GLN A 26 19.36 -9.68 4.10
N SER A 27 20.07 -9.24 3.06
CA SER A 27 19.87 -7.91 2.50
C SER A 27 18.45 -7.79 1.95
N TYR A 28 17.68 -6.84 2.45
CA TYR A 28 16.37 -6.49 1.89
C TYR A 28 16.55 -5.43 0.80
N PRO A 29 15.90 -5.57 -0.37
CA PRO A 29 15.12 -6.73 -0.83
C PRO A 29 16.01 -7.80 -1.48
N SER A 30 15.77 -9.08 -1.18
CA SER A 30 16.45 -10.23 -1.80
C SER A 30 15.64 -10.90 -2.92
N LYS A 31 14.38 -10.49 -3.12
CA LYS A 31 13.44 -10.97 -4.15
C LYS A 31 12.59 -9.83 -4.69
N GLY A 32 11.83 -10.08 -5.76
CA GLY A 32 10.93 -9.08 -6.34
C GLY A 32 9.84 -8.62 -5.38
N ILE A 33 9.46 -7.34 -5.48
CA ILE A 33 8.40 -6.70 -4.72
C ILE A 33 7.15 -6.58 -5.60
N ARG A 34 5.96 -6.71 -5.02
CA ARG A 34 4.68 -6.50 -5.69
C ARG A 34 3.97 -5.31 -5.08
N ILE A 35 3.45 -4.42 -5.93
CA ILE A 35 2.56 -3.34 -5.54
C ILE A 35 1.15 -3.69 -6.02
N ILE A 36 0.25 -3.97 -5.10
CA ILE A 36 -1.15 -4.27 -5.40
C ILE A 36 -1.91 -2.95 -5.55
N VAL A 37 -2.72 -2.87 -6.61
CA VAL A 37 -3.63 -1.75 -6.89
C VAL A 37 -5.05 -2.29 -6.97
N GLY A 38 -5.96 -1.77 -6.14
CA GLY A 38 -7.35 -2.22 -6.04
C GLY A 38 -8.26 -1.77 -7.19
N TYR A 39 -7.69 -1.17 -8.24
CA TYR A 39 -8.40 -0.66 -9.42
C TYR A 39 -7.87 -1.23 -10.72
N GLY A 40 -8.63 -1.05 -11.79
CA GLY A 40 -8.23 -1.46 -13.14
C GLY A 40 -6.98 -0.72 -13.63
N ALA A 41 -6.25 -1.37 -14.54
CA ALA A 41 -5.08 -0.78 -15.18
C ALA A 41 -5.42 0.50 -15.98
N GLY A 42 -4.49 1.46 -16.00
CA GLY A 42 -4.63 2.73 -16.73
C GLY A 42 -5.31 3.85 -15.93
N GLY A 43 -5.82 3.59 -14.73
CA GLY A 43 -6.32 4.62 -13.82
C GLY A 43 -5.19 5.39 -13.14
N ALA A 44 -5.51 6.54 -12.51
CA ALA A 44 -4.52 7.40 -11.86
C ALA A 44 -3.66 6.65 -10.82
N THR A 45 -4.28 5.81 -9.99
CA THR A 45 -3.57 5.01 -8.98
C THR A 45 -2.62 4.00 -9.63
N ASP A 46 -3.03 3.35 -10.73
CA ASP A 46 -2.19 2.40 -11.46
C ASP A 46 -0.99 3.08 -12.12
N ILE A 47 -1.22 4.21 -12.80
CA ILE A 47 -0.15 4.99 -13.43
C ILE A 47 0.86 5.45 -12.38
N THR A 48 0.38 5.98 -11.26
CA THR A 48 1.24 6.39 -10.14
C THR A 48 2.04 5.21 -9.59
N ALA A 49 1.38 4.07 -9.37
CA ALA A 49 2.04 2.86 -8.87
C ALA A 49 3.15 2.39 -9.82
N ARG A 50 2.95 2.45 -11.15
CA ARG A 50 3.96 2.05 -12.15
C ARG A 50 5.15 2.99 -12.15
N ILE A 51 4.93 4.30 -12.03
CA ILE A 51 6.03 5.28 -11.92
C ILE A 51 6.88 4.99 -10.67
N VAL A 52 6.23 4.75 -9.53
CA VAL A 52 6.92 4.40 -8.28
C VAL A 52 7.66 3.06 -8.42
N ALA A 53 6.99 2.04 -8.97
CA ALA A 53 7.58 0.71 -9.17
C ALA A 53 8.84 0.77 -10.03
N GLN A 54 8.83 1.57 -11.10
CA GLN A 54 10.00 1.78 -11.94
C GLN A 54 11.16 2.37 -11.14
N ARG A 55 10.93 3.46 -10.40
CA ARG A 55 11.96 4.11 -9.59
C ARG A 55 12.48 3.22 -8.46
N MET A 56 11.59 2.49 -7.82
CA MET A 56 11.99 1.50 -6.81
C MET A 56 12.85 0.39 -7.42
N SER A 57 12.49 -0.12 -8.62
CA SER A 57 13.28 -1.16 -9.30
C SER A 57 14.70 -0.69 -9.60
N GLU A 58 14.85 0.55 -10.08
CA GLU A 58 16.15 1.17 -10.36
C GLU A 58 17.01 1.29 -9.08
N THR A 59 16.40 1.78 -7.99
CA THR A 59 17.11 2.05 -6.73
C THR A 59 17.44 0.77 -5.97
N LEU A 60 16.49 -0.16 -5.88
CA LEU A 60 16.62 -1.39 -5.11
C LEU A 60 17.31 -2.52 -5.87
N ARG A 61 17.53 -2.36 -7.18
CA ARG A 61 18.10 -3.37 -8.07
C ARG A 61 17.35 -4.71 -8.01
N GLN A 62 16.05 -4.64 -7.77
CA GLN A 62 15.12 -5.76 -7.72
C GLN A 62 13.88 -5.42 -8.53
N ALA A 63 13.25 -6.43 -9.13
CA ALA A 63 12.00 -6.22 -9.86
C ALA A 63 10.90 -5.74 -8.90
N VAL A 64 10.25 -4.61 -9.25
CA VAL A 64 9.04 -4.14 -8.58
C VAL A 64 7.93 -4.13 -9.62
N ILE A 65 6.89 -4.95 -9.41
CA ILE A 65 5.80 -5.13 -10.37
C ILE A 65 4.49 -4.63 -9.79
N VAL A 66 3.65 -4.04 -10.65
CA VAL A 66 2.30 -3.61 -10.30
C VAL A 66 1.31 -4.70 -10.71
N GLU A 67 0.47 -5.11 -9.76
CA GLU A 67 -0.59 -6.09 -9.97
C GLU A 67 -1.95 -5.46 -9.67
N ASN A 68 -2.83 -5.41 -10.66
CA ASN A 68 -4.17 -4.87 -10.51
C ASN A 68 -5.12 -5.96 -10.01
N ARG A 69 -5.78 -5.70 -8.88
CA ARG A 69 -6.81 -6.57 -8.28
C ARG A 69 -8.09 -5.77 -8.02
N PRO A 70 -8.83 -5.45 -9.10
CA PRO A 70 -10.02 -4.61 -8.99
C PRO A 70 -11.19 -5.37 -8.35
N GLY A 71 -12.12 -4.61 -7.80
CA GLY A 71 -13.40 -5.09 -7.30
C GLY A 71 -13.74 -4.58 -5.91
N ALA A 72 -15.04 -4.44 -5.65
CA ALA A 72 -15.61 -3.98 -4.40
C ALA A 72 -14.94 -2.70 -3.86
N THR A 73 -14.75 -1.68 -4.72
CA THR A 73 -14.09 -0.40 -4.38
C THR A 73 -12.69 -0.61 -3.78
N GLY A 74 -11.89 -1.50 -4.38
CA GLY A 74 -10.52 -1.78 -3.93
C GLY A 74 -10.39 -2.83 -2.82
N MET A 75 -11.49 -3.25 -2.18
CA MET A 75 -11.42 -4.19 -1.05
C MET A 75 -10.75 -5.52 -1.39
N ILE A 76 -10.90 -6.03 -2.62
CA ILE A 76 -10.23 -7.26 -3.06
C ILE A 76 -8.71 -7.09 -3.02
N GLY A 77 -8.22 -5.95 -3.52
CA GLY A 77 -6.79 -5.61 -3.46
C GLY A 77 -6.29 -5.50 -2.02
N ILE A 78 -7.01 -4.78 -1.17
CA ILE A 78 -6.68 -4.61 0.25
C ILE A 78 -6.59 -5.95 0.96
N GLN A 79 -7.61 -6.80 0.85
CA GLN A 79 -7.62 -8.13 1.48
C GLN A 79 -6.47 -9.02 1.01
N SER A 80 -6.09 -8.92 -0.28
CA SER A 80 -4.98 -9.69 -0.81
C SER A 80 -3.62 -9.31 -0.19
N VAL A 81 -3.46 -8.03 0.21
CA VAL A 81 -2.25 -7.57 0.91
C VAL A 81 -2.29 -7.98 2.38
N ILE A 82 -3.42 -7.81 3.06
CA ILE A 82 -3.60 -8.23 4.46
C ILE A 82 -3.33 -9.73 4.63
N SER A 83 -3.72 -10.55 3.64
CA SER A 83 -3.50 -12.01 3.66
C SER A 83 -2.07 -12.42 3.27
N ALA A 84 -1.24 -11.49 2.79
CA ALA A 84 0.15 -11.77 2.42
C ALA A 84 1.06 -11.75 3.67
N PRO A 85 2.23 -12.41 3.62
CA PRO A 85 3.21 -12.29 4.67
C PRO A 85 3.63 -10.82 4.89
N PRO A 86 3.74 -10.34 6.15
CA PRO A 86 4.13 -8.96 6.47
C PRO A 86 5.65 -8.77 6.36
N ASP A 87 6.25 -9.20 5.25
CA ASP A 87 7.68 -9.24 5.01
C ASP A 87 8.19 -8.06 4.15
N GLY A 88 7.31 -7.12 3.80
CA GLY A 88 7.62 -5.95 2.98
C GLY A 88 7.67 -6.22 1.47
N TYR A 89 7.40 -7.45 1.00
CA TYR A 89 7.43 -7.77 -0.44
C TYR A 89 6.07 -7.66 -1.13
N THR A 90 5.00 -7.42 -0.38
CA THR A 90 3.68 -7.12 -0.92
C THR A 90 3.20 -5.80 -0.37
N LEU A 91 3.15 -4.79 -1.21
CA LEU A 91 2.74 -3.43 -0.88
C LEU A 91 1.35 -3.16 -1.44
N LEU A 92 0.64 -2.20 -0.84
CA LEU A 92 -0.64 -1.71 -1.31
C LEU A 92 -0.49 -0.24 -1.74
N MET A 93 -0.98 0.09 -2.93
CA MET A 93 -1.19 1.47 -3.34
C MET A 93 -2.67 1.79 -3.22
N ILE A 94 -3.02 2.69 -2.31
CA ILE A 94 -4.39 3.16 -2.12
C ILE A 94 -4.57 4.59 -2.63
N SER A 95 -5.80 4.94 -2.93
CA SER A 95 -6.26 6.30 -3.20
C SER A 95 -7.09 6.85 -2.03
N ALA A 96 -7.54 8.09 -2.15
CA ALA A 96 -8.44 8.68 -1.15
C ALA A 96 -9.78 7.92 -1.04
N SER A 97 -10.21 7.23 -2.10
CA SER A 97 -11.47 6.48 -2.08
C SER A 97 -11.45 5.31 -1.11
N GLU A 98 -10.33 4.58 -1.00
CA GLU A 98 -10.20 3.52 0.00
C GLU A 98 -10.06 4.07 1.42
N ALA A 99 -9.42 5.22 1.57
CA ALA A 99 -9.26 5.85 2.88
C ALA A 99 -10.59 6.27 3.54
N VAL A 100 -11.64 6.53 2.74
CA VAL A 100 -12.98 6.88 3.26
C VAL A 100 -13.90 5.67 3.47
N LEU A 101 -13.50 4.46 3.09
CA LEU A 101 -14.31 3.25 3.26
C LEU A 101 -14.83 3.03 4.70
N PRO A 102 -14.04 3.28 5.78
CA PRO A 102 -14.54 3.13 7.14
C PRO A 102 -15.71 4.06 7.47
N ALA A 103 -15.78 5.23 6.82
CA ALA A 103 -16.89 6.17 7.00
C ALA A 103 -18.13 5.80 6.17
N LEU A 104 -17.94 5.10 5.05
CA LEU A 104 -19.02 4.75 4.13
C LEU A 104 -19.65 3.38 4.42
N GLN A 105 -18.91 2.48 5.05
CA GLN A 105 -19.34 1.12 5.30
C GLN A 105 -19.30 0.80 6.80
N ALA A 106 -20.46 0.46 7.37
CA ALA A 106 -20.59 0.17 8.79
C ALA A 106 -19.81 -1.08 9.26
N LYS A 107 -19.48 -2.00 8.33
CA LYS A 107 -18.69 -3.21 8.62
C LYS A 107 -17.70 -3.44 7.48
N LEU A 108 -16.43 -3.28 7.78
CA LEU A 108 -15.34 -3.73 6.92
C LEU A 108 -14.79 -5.06 7.46
N PRO A 109 -14.35 -5.98 6.59
CA PRO A 109 -13.72 -7.23 7.01
C PRO A 109 -12.27 -7.06 7.48
N PHE A 110 -11.78 -5.82 7.60
CA PHE A 110 -10.41 -5.45 8.00
C PHE A 110 -10.41 -4.09 8.70
N ASP A 111 -9.30 -3.79 9.35
CA ASP A 111 -9.01 -2.52 10.01
C ASP A 111 -7.72 -1.94 9.43
N PHE A 112 -7.78 -0.72 8.87
CA PHE A 112 -6.62 -0.10 8.22
C PHE A 112 -5.45 0.14 9.17
N GLU A 113 -5.73 0.54 10.42
CA GLU A 113 -4.69 0.87 11.39
C GLU A 113 -4.06 -0.38 12.01
N ARG A 114 -4.85 -1.43 12.17
CA ARG A 114 -4.39 -2.68 12.78
C ARG A 114 -3.74 -3.62 11.76
N ASP A 115 -4.31 -3.72 10.56
CA ASP A 115 -3.99 -4.79 9.61
C ASP A 115 -2.98 -4.34 8.53
N LEU A 116 -2.70 -3.02 8.44
CA LEU A 116 -1.76 -2.45 7.49
C LEU A 116 -0.77 -1.50 8.17
N ALA A 117 0.47 -1.50 7.71
CA ALA A 117 1.49 -0.54 8.13
C ALA A 117 1.66 0.55 7.07
N ALA A 118 1.49 1.82 7.44
CA ALA A 118 1.71 2.95 6.54
C ALA A 118 3.21 3.08 6.23
N VAL A 119 3.54 3.18 4.93
CA VAL A 119 4.93 3.33 4.46
C VAL A 119 5.22 4.78 4.10
N SER A 120 4.48 5.35 3.16
CA SER A 120 4.70 6.72 2.70
C SER A 120 3.48 7.25 1.94
N MET A 121 3.29 8.57 2.02
CA MET A 121 2.40 9.28 1.10
C MET A 121 3.15 9.52 -0.21
N VAL A 122 2.62 8.96 -1.31
CA VAL A 122 3.28 8.99 -2.63
C VAL A 122 2.97 10.27 -3.39
N THR A 123 1.70 10.68 -3.40
CA THR A 123 1.23 11.86 -4.12
C THR A 123 0.14 12.56 -3.34
N LEU A 124 -0.02 13.87 -3.63
CA LEU A 124 -1.16 14.66 -3.24
C LEU A 124 -1.79 15.21 -4.53
N SER A 125 -3.05 14.88 -4.78
CA SER A 125 -3.76 15.32 -5.98
C SER A 125 -5.07 16.01 -5.59
N PRO A 126 -5.32 17.25 -6.07
CA PRO A 126 -6.60 17.91 -5.84
C PRO A 126 -7.70 17.27 -6.67
N TYR A 127 -8.92 17.27 -6.13
CA TYR A 127 -10.10 16.97 -6.92
C TYR A 127 -10.58 18.22 -7.66
N VAL A 128 -11.05 18.02 -8.89
CA VAL A 128 -11.63 19.08 -9.72
C VAL A 128 -13.06 18.66 -10.07
N LEU A 129 -14.02 19.54 -9.73
CA LEU A 129 -15.40 19.39 -10.18
C LEU A 129 -15.56 20.11 -11.51
N VAL A 130 -15.93 19.36 -12.53
CA VAL A 130 -16.19 19.89 -13.86
C VAL A 130 -17.66 19.72 -14.23
N VAL A 131 -18.20 20.64 -15.01
CA VAL A 131 -19.56 20.58 -15.52
C VAL A 131 -19.56 20.76 -17.04
N HIS A 132 -20.55 20.16 -17.70
CA HIS A 132 -20.71 20.37 -19.14
C HIS A 132 -21.03 21.87 -19.41
N PRO A 133 -20.54 22.47 -20.50
CA PRO A 133 -20.76 23.90 -20.81
C PRO A 133 -22.24 24.33 -20.88
N THR A 134 -23.16 23.40 -21.13
CA THR A 134 -24.61 23.69 -21.13
C THR A 134 -25.22 23.84 -19.74
N VAL A 135 -24.50 23.49 -18.67
CA VAL A 135 -24.93 23.73 -17.29
C VAL A 135 -24.63 25.20 -16.97
N PRO A 136 -25.65 26.04 -16.70
CA PRO A 136 -25.43 27.46 -16.48
C PRO A 136 -24.94 27.76 -15.05
N ALA A 137 -23.79 27.17 -14.69
CA ALA A 137 -23.11 27.38 -13.41
C ALA A 137 -21.64 27.70 -13.66
N LYS A 138 -21.16 28.80 -13.12
CA LYS A 138 -19.75 29.22 -13.16
C LYS A 138 -19.06 29.04 -11.79
N THR A 139 -19.84 28.83 -10.75
CA THR A 139 -19.37 28.65 -9.39
C THR A 139 -20.01 27.41 -8.76
N PHE A 140 -19.39 26.89 -7.70
CA PHE A 140 -19.95 25.77 -6.94
C PHE A 140 -21.32 26.11 -6.35
N GLN A 141 -21.51 27.36 -5.85
CA GLN A 141 -22.75 27.81 -5.26
C GLN A 141 -23.90 27.84 -6.29
N GLU A 142 -23.63 28.30 -7.51
CA GLU A 142 -24.60 28.25 -8.60
C GLU A 142 -24.98 26.83 -8.98
N LEU A 143 -24.01 25.93 -9.09
CA LEU A 143 -24.26 24.51 -9.34
C LEU A 143 -25.12 23.89 -8.24
N LEU A 144 -24.80 24.18 -6.98
CA LEU A 144 -25.57 23.69 -5.84
C LEU A 144 -27.01 24.24 -5.84
N ALA A 145 -27.21 25.50 -6.20
CA ALA A 145 -28.54 26.11 -6.35
C ALA A 145 -29.36 25.40 -7.45
N ILE A 146 -28.75 25.11 -8.61
CA ILE A 146 -29.39 24.35 -9.69
C ILE A 146 -29.76 22.93 -9.22
N ALA A 147 -28.84 22.24 -8.56
CA ALA A 147 -29.08 20.89 -8.05
C ALA A 147 -30.24 20.84 -7.06
N LYS A 148 -30.32 21.83 -6.16
CA LYS A 148 -31.44 21.95 -5.18
C LYS A 148 -32.77 22.34 -5.84
N SER A 149 -32.76 23.21 -6.84
CA SER A 149 -33.98 23.68 -7.53
C SER A 149 -34.56 22.64 -8.48
N LYS A 150 -33.74 21.71 -8.96
CA LYS A 150 -34.13 20.67 -9.94
C LYS A 150 -33.59 19.30 -9.53
N PRO A 151 -34.13 18.68 -8.46
CA PRO A 151 -33.66 17.39 -7.99
C PRO A 151 -33.74 16.32 -9.09
N GLY A 152 -32.70 15.47 -9.21
CA GLY A 152 -32.65 14.38 -10.18
C GLY A 152 -32.44 14.78 -11.65
N ARG A 153 -32.23 16.07 -11.94
CA ARG A 153 -32.00 16.56 -13.34
C ARG A 153 -30.54 16.63 -13.74
N LEU A 154 -29.64 16.60 -12.78
CA LEU A 154 -28.20 16.54 -13.04
C LEU A 154 -27.71 15.10 -12.87
N ASN A 155 -26.96 14.63 -13.85
CA ASN A 155 -26.23 13.36 -13.76
C ASN A 155 -24.79 13.66 -13.37
N ASN A 156 -24.21 12.83 -12.53
CA ASN A 156 -22.80 12.86 -12.22
C ASN A 156 -22.09 11.62 -12.72
N GLY A 157 -20.85 11.78 -13.15
CA GLY A 157 -19.92 10.70 -13.42
C GLY A 157 -18.87 10.62 -12.35
N SER A 158 -18.58 9.40 -11.88
CA SER A 158 -17.54 9.13 -10.89
C SER A 158 -16.81 7.86 -11.29
N SER A 159 -15.56 7.71 -10.88
CA SER A 159 -14.77 6.49 -11.14
C SER A 159 -15.10 5.33 -10.19
N GLY A 160 -16.03 5.49 -9.27
CA GLY A 160 -16.40 4.49 -8.28
C GLY A 160 -17.55 4.93 -7.39
N ILE A 161 -17.83 4.14 -6.36
CA ILE A 161 -18.80 4.43 -5.31
C ILE A 161 -18.08 5.19 -4.20
N GLY A 162 -18.35 6.45 -4.05
CA GLY A 162 -17.76 7.30 -3.01
C GLY A 162 -17.31 8.64 -3.52
#